data_aaba93ac4153e8f47f2f3e919d1d570e
#
_entry.id   aaba93ac4153e8f47f2f3e919d1d570e
#
_cell.length_a   1.000
_cell.length_b   1.000
_cell.length_c   1.000
_cell.angle_alpha   90.00
_cell.angle_beta   90.00
_cell.angle_gamma   90.00
#
_symmetry.space_group_name_H-M   'P 1'
#
loop_
_entity.id
_entity.type
_entity.pdbx_description
1 polymer ?
#
loop_
_entity_poly.entity_id
_entity_poly.type
_entity_poly.pdbx_seq_one_letter_code
_entity_poly.pdbx_strand_id
1 'polypeptide(L)'
;IIDESNGRRVRMAWLAVVVSHKVNGVSELHSRLMVESLFAEFAKIFPMRFINVTNGVTPRRWLALANPPLSKVLDEHIGRTWRTDLSQLDELKQHIDYPMVNQAVRQAKFENKQRLASYIAQQLN
;
A
#
# COMPACT_ATOMS: atom_id res chain seq x y z
N ILE A 1 9.55 -25.94 -15.79
CA ILE A 1 9.19 -26.09 -14.37
C ILE A 1 10.34 -26.71 -13.57
N ILE A 2 11.05 -27.65 -14.14
CA ILE A 2 12.23 -28.26 -13.52
C ILE A 2 13.47 -27.51 -13.99
N ASP A 3 14.31 -27.10 -13.06
CA ASP A 3 15.62 -26.52 -13.30
C ASP A 3 16.69 -27.57 -13.01
N GLU A 4 17.51 -27.86 -14.01
CA GLU A 4 18.59 -28.86 -13.92
C GLU A 4 19.98 -28.24 -13.95
N SER A 5 20.08 -26.91 -14.02
CA SER A 5 21.36 -26.18 -14.15
C SER A 5 22.29 -26.32 -12.94
N ASN A 6 21.74 -26.52 -11.75
CA ASN A 6 22.47 -26.68 -10.48
C ASN A 6 21.80 -27.69 -9.55
N GLY A 7 21.62 -28.92 -10.05
CA GLY A 7 20.83 -29.96 -9.40
C GLY A 7 19.31 -29.83 -9.70
N ARG A 8 18.59 -30.94 -9.60
CA ARG A 8 17.15 -30.97 -9.90
C ARG A 8 16.35 -30.14 -8.89
N ARG A 9 15.75 -29.04 -9.34
CA ARG A 9 14.91 -28.17 -8.50
C ARG A 9 13.62 -27.83 -9.22
N VAL A 10 12.53 -27.67 -8.46
CA VAL A 10 11.26 -27.20 -8.99
C VAL A 10 11.21 -25.68 -8.87
N ARG A 11 10.98 -24.99 -9.99
CA ARG A 11 10.69 -23.56 -10.00
C ARG A 11 9.25 -23.35 -9.54
N MET A 12 9.06 -23.16 -8.22
CA MET A 12 7.74 -23.10 -7.60
C MET A 12 6.84 -22.01 -8.19
N ALA A 13 7.38 -20.84 -8.53
CA ALA A 13 6.60 -19.78 -9.18
C ALA A 13 6.04 -20.24 -10.54
N TRP A 14 6.81 -20.95 -11.33
CA TRP A 14 6.39 -21.48 -12.62
C TRP A 14 5.34 -22.59 -12.46
N LEU A 15 5.55 -23.46 -11.49
CA LEU A 15 4.55 -24.47 -11.16
C LEU A 15 3.23 -23.82 -10.75
N ALA A 16 3.28 -22.82 -9.88
CA ALA A 16 2.10 -22.07 -9.44
C ALA A 16 1.35 -21.44 -10.62
N VAL A 17 2.04 -20.81 -11.57
CA VAL A 17 1.41 -20.24 -12.78
C VAL A 17 0.71 -21.32 -13.61
N VAL A 18 1.33 -22.49 -13.77
CA VAL A 18 0.77 -23.57 -14.60
C VAL A 18 -0.48 -24.17 -13.97
N VAL A 19 -0.49 -24.39 -12.65
CA VAL A 19 -1.60 -25.05 -11.95
C VAL A 19 -2.73 -24.10 -11.53
N SER A 20 -2.48 -22.78 -11.56
CA SER A 20 -3.47 -21.78 -11.13
C SER A 20 -4.45 -21.45 -12.24
N HIS A 21 -5.72 -21.24 -11.91
CA HIS A 21 -6.73 -20.73 -12.84
C HIS A 21 -6.50 -19.26 -13.19
N LYS A 22 -6.04 -18.47 -12.23
CA LYS A 22 -5.71 -17.05 -12.38
C LYS A 22 -4.40 -16.71 -11.68
N VAL A 23 -3.65 -15.81 -12.27
CA VAL A 23 -2.40 -15.24 -11.74
C VAL A 23 -2.64 -13.74 -11.56
N ASN A 24 -2.68 -13.32 -10.31
CA ASN A 24 -3.08 -11.95 -9.96
C ASN A 24 -1.88 -11.05 -9.67
N GLY A 25 -1.79 -9.93 -10.38
CA GLY A 25 -0.97 -8.80 -9.99
C GLY A 25 -1.72 -7.90 -8.99
N VAL A 26 -1.00 -7.26 -8.08
CA VAL A 26 -1.59 -6.46 -6.98
C VAL A 26 -1.59 -4.96 -7.24
N SER A 27 -1.18 -4.54 -8.43
CA SER A 27 -1.32 -3.20 -9.00
C SER A 27 -1.20 -3.30 -10.51
N GLU A 28 -1.64 -2.28 -11.23
CA GLU A 28 -1.53 -2.24 -12.68
C GLU A 28 -0.08 -2.37 -13.16
N LEU A 29 0.82 -1.57 -12.56
CA LEU A 29 2.26 -1.66 -12.86
C LEU A 29 2.82 -3.05 -12.58
N HIS A 30 2.51 -3.65 -11.44
CA HIS A 30 2.97 -5.00 -11.09
C HIS A 30 2.46 -6.03 -12.09
N SER A 31 1.17 -5.99 -12.45
CA SER A 31 0.56 -6.91 -13.41
C SER A 31 1.22 -6.81 -14.78
N ARG A 32 1.50 -5.59 -15.24
CA ARG A 32 2.20 -5.35 -16.49
C ARG A 32 3.62 -5.92 -16.48
N LEU A 33 4.40 -5.62 -15.44
CA LEU A 33 5.76 -6.14 -15.30
C LEU A 33 5.80 -7.67 -15.21
N MET A 34 4.83 -8.30 -14.57
CA MET A 34 4.73 -9.77 -14.54
C MET A 34 4.59 -10.34 -15.95
N VAL A 35 3.74 -9.76 -16.77
CA VAL A 35 3.47 -10.22 -18.15
C VAL A 35 4.62 -9.88 -19.09
N GLU A 36 5.26 -8.73 -18.94
CA GLU A 36 6.34 -8.26 -19.82
C GLU A 36 7.70 -8.90 -19.51
N SER A 37 7.92 -9.35 -18.27
CA SER A 37 9.24 -9.84 -17.82
C SER A 37 9.18 -11.24 -17.20
N LEU A 38 8.75 -11.35 -15.95
CA LEU A 38 8.88 -12.59 -15.13
C LEU A 38 8.17 -13.79 -15.75
N PHE A 39 6.99 -13.60 -16.32
CA PHE A 39 6.12 -14.65 -16.84
C PHE A 39 5.72 -14.42 -18.30
N ALA A 40 6.55 -13.70 -19.06
CA ALA A 40 6.26 -13.35 -20.45
C ALA A 40 5.91 -14.58 -21.31
N GLU A 41 6.65 -15.68 -21.19
CA GLU A 41 6.38 -16.91 -21.93
C GLU A 41 5.06 -17.57 -21.52
N PHE A 42 4.74 -17.55 -20.22
CA PHE A 42 3.46 -18.06 -19.73
C PHE A 42 2.29 -17.18 -20.15
N ALA A 43 2.48 -15.87 -20.24
CA ALA A 43 1.46 -14.94 -20.71
C ALA A 43 1.10 -15.15 -22.19
N LYS A 44 2.07 -15.54 -23.02
CA LYS A 44 1.83 -15.94 -24.42
C LYS A 44 0.98 -17.21 -24.51
N ILE A 45 1.23 -18.20 -23.62
CA ILE A 45 0.51 -19.48 -23.62
C ILE A 45 -0.86 -19.35 -22.96
N PHE A 46 -0.95 -18.57 -21.89
CA PHE A 46 -2.16 -18.41 -21.06
C PHE A 46 -2.57 -16.96 -20.89
N PRO A 47 -2.88 -16.21 -21.97
CA PRO A 47 -3.09 -14.76 -21.89
C PRO A 47 -4.26 -14.37 -20.97
N MET A 48 -5.29 -15.22 -20.87
CA MET A 48 -6.47 -14.95 -20.05
C MET A 48 -6.31 -15.31 -18.56
N ARG A 49 -5.16 -15.82 -18.16
CA ARG A 49 -4.90 -16.15 -16.74
C ARG A 49 -4.41 -14.96 -15.95
N PHE A 50 -3.68 -14.04 -16.57
CA PHE A 50 -3.12 -12.88 -15.90
C PHE A 50 -4.18 -11.80 -15.73
N ILE A 51 -4.40 -11.41 -14.48
CA ILE A 51 -5.38 -10.39 -14.11
C ILE A 51 -4.75 -9.37 -13.17
N ASN A 52 -5.40 -8.23 -13.02
CA ASN A 52 -5.04 -7.23 -12.02
C ASN A 52 -6.16 -7.07 -11.00
N VAL A 53 -5.82 -7.20 -9.73
CA VAL A 53 -6.68 -6.76 -8.62
C VAL A 53 -5.82 -5.90 -7.70
N THR A 54 -5.99 -4.60 -7.82
CA THR A 54 -5.24 -3.62 -7.04
C THR A 54 -5.54 -3.77 -5.56
N ASN A 55 -4.50 -3.74 -4.75
CA ASN A 55 -4.65 -3.74 -3.30
C ASN A 55 -5.42 -2.51 -2.84
N GLY A 56 -6.35 -2.72 -1.92
CA GLY A 56 -7.05 -1.64 -1.24
C GLY A 56 -6.25 -1.11 -0.05
N VAL A 57 -6.61 0.09 0.38
CA VAL A 57 -6.10 0.72 1.60
C VAL A 57 -7.24 0.86 2.60
N THR A 58 -7.01 0.42 3.83
CA THR A 58 -7.95 0.61 4.93
C THR A 58 -7.59 1.89 5.69
N PRO A 59 -8.34 2.99 5.53
CA PRO A 59 -8.01 4.27 6.17
C PRO A 59 -8.07 4.20 7.69
N ARG A 60 -8.94 3.35 8.23
CA ARG A 60 -9.02 3.12 9.68
C ARG A 60 -7.70 2.59 10.27
N ARG A 61 -7.02 1.68 9.58
CA ARG A 61 -5.73 1.13 10.04
C ARG A 61 -4.56 2.04 9.68
N TRP A 62 -4.47 2.42 8.42
CA TRP A 62 -3.27 3.07 7.88
C TRP A 62 -3.20 4.57 8.13
N LEU A 63 -4.31 5.19 8.48
CA LEU A 63 -4.36 6.60 8.84
C LEU A 63 -4.88 6.80 10.27
N ALA A 64 -6.10 6.37 10.59
CA ALA A 64 -6.70 6.64 11.89
C ALA A 64 -5.93 6.00 13.05
N LEU A 65 -5.62 4.70 12.95
CA LEU A 65 -4.90 3.97 14.00
C LEU A 65 -3.40 4.28 14.00
N ALA A 66 -2.78 4.35 12.82
CA ALA A 66 -1.34 4.57 12.70
C ALA A 66 -0.91 6.00 13.03
N ASN A 67 -1.80 6.99 12.82
CA ASN A 67 -1.48 8.40 13.00
C ASN A 67 -2.60 9.15 13.76
N PRO A 68 -2.78 8.86 15.07
CA PRO A 68 -3.83 9.51 15.87
C PRO A 68 -3.76 11.04 15.89
N PRO A 69 -2.57 11.69 15.99
CA PRO A 69 -2.51 13.16 15.96
C PRO A 69 -3.06 13.74 14.66
N LEU A 70 -2.70 13.17 13.50
CA LEU A 70 -3.24 13.61 12.22
C LEU A 70 -4.73 13.30 12.09
N SER A 71 -5.18 12.12 12.54
CA SER A 71 -6.59 11.76 12.55
C SER A 71 -7.45 12.77 13.30
N LYS A 72 -6.95 13.28 14.44
CA LYS A 72 -7.65 14.31 15.20
C LYS A 72 -7.81 15.59 14.37
N VAL A 73 -6.77 16.03 13.68
CA VAL A 73 -6.84 17.21 12.79
C VAL A 73 -7.88 16.99 11.68
N LEU A 74 -7.91 15.80 11.07
CA LEU A 74 -8.91 15.48 10.05
C LEU A 74 -10.33 15.49 10.62
N ASP A 75 -10.54 14.82 11.76
CA ASP A 75 -11.85 14.75 12.42
C ASP A 75 -12.41 16.14 12.77
N GLU A 76 -11.55 17.08 13.17
CA GLU A 76 -11.92 18.45 13.55
C GLU A 76 -12.31 19.32 12.34
N HIS A 77 -11.73 19.08 11.16
CA HIS A 77 -11.92 19.93 10.00
C HIS A 77 -12.88 19.40 8.94
N ILE A 78 -12.93 18.07 8.77
CA ILE A 78 -13.77 17.40 7.75
C ILE A 78 -14.69 16.32 8.33
N GLY A 79 -14.79 16.22 9.67
CA GLY A 79 -15.58 15.18 10.32
C GLY A 79 -14.93 13.80 10.24
N ARG A 80 -15.70 12.73 10.53
CA ARG A 80 -15.18 11.36 10.64
C ARG A 80 -15.49 10.45 9.48
N THR A 81 -16.26 10.94 8.52
CA THR A 81 -16.73 10.14 7.36
C THR A 81 -15.60 9.64 6.46
N TRP A 82 -14.48 10.36 6.39
CA TRP A 82 -13.27 9.94 5.65
C TRP A 82 -12.75 8.55 6.07
N ARG A 83 -13.09 8.08 7.27
CA ARG A 83 -12.67 6.76 7.76
C ARG A 83 -13.32 5.60 7.01
N THR A 84 -14.47 5.84 6.40
CA THR A 84 -15.23 4.87 5.61
C THR A 84 -15.31 5.25 4.13
N ASP A 85 -15.12 6.54 3.83
CA ASP A 85 -15.12 7.09 2.48
C ASP A 85 -13.94 8.05 2.30
N LEU A 86 -12.88 7.57 1.65
CA LEU A 86 -11.65 8.35 1.42
C LEU A 86 -11.85 9.56 0.51
N SER A 87 -12.93 9.62 -0.29
CA SER A 87 -13.23 10.78 -1.14
C SER A 87 -13.47 12.05 -0.32
N GLN A 88 -13.90 11.90 0.93
CA GLN A 88 -14.09 13.01 1.86
C GLN A 88 -12.79 13.76 2.20
N LEU A 89 -11.62 13.15 1.98
CA LEU A 89 -10.33 13.85 2.13
C LEU A 89 -10.17 15.01 1.12
N ASP A 90 -10.93 15.02 0.03
CA ASP A 90 -10.93 16.12 -0.93
C ASP A 90 -11.41 17.44 -0.33
N GLU A 91 -12.24 17.38 0.73
CA GLU A 91 -12.68 18.56 1.47
C GLU A 91 -11.52 19.35 2.09
N LEU A 92 -10.39 18.67 2.38
CA LEU A 92 -9.18 19.34 2.88
C LEU A 92 -8.64 20.40 1.92
N LYS A 93 -8.93 20.31 0.63
CA LYS A 93 -8.52 21.31 -0.37
C LYS A 93 -9.04 22.71 -0.03
N GLN A 94 -10.21 22.79 0.62
CA GLN A 94 -10.80 24.06 1.06
C GLN A 94 -10.08 24.68 2.27
N HIS A 95 -9.29 23.88 2.98
CA HIS A 95 -8.60 24.27 4.20
C HIS A 95 -7.08 24.44 4.02
N ILE A 96 -6.55 24.22 2.82
CA ILE A 96 -5.11 24.18 2.55
C ILE A 96 -4.40 25.51 2.86
N ASP A 97 -5.11 26.63 2.68
CA ASP A 97 -4.56 27.96 2.90
C ASP A 97 -4.81 28.49 4.33
N TYR A 98 -5.48 27.71 5.19
CA TYR A 98 -5.71 28.14 6.56
C TYR A 98 -4.46 27.90 7.44
N PRO A 99 -3.85 28.99 8.01
CA PRO A 99 -2.64 28.87 8.83
C PRO A 99 -2.80 27.92 10.03
N MET A 100 -3.98 27.92 10.66
CA MET A 100 -4.28 27.05 11.80
C MET A 100 -4.25 25.56 11.43
N VAL A 101 -4.80 25.19 10.27
CA VAL A 101 -4.77 23.80 9.78
C VAL A 101 -3.33 23.37 9.50
N ASN A 102 -2.58 24.23 8.81
CA ASN A 102 -1.17 23.98 8.52
C ASN A 102 -0.33 23.83 9.79
N GLN A 103 -0.59 24.65 10.82
CA GLN A 103 0.06 24.52 12.12
C GLN A 103 -0.31 23.20 12.82
N ALA A 104 -1.58 22.83 12.83
CA ALA A 104 -2.05 21.56 13.42
C ALA A 104 -1.41 20.35 12.76
N VAL A 105 -1.31 20.34 11.41
CA VAL A 105 -0.62 19.27 10.67
C VAL A 105 0.88 19.22 10.99
N ARG A 106 1.54 20.37 11.11
CA ARG A 106 2.97 20.43 11.52
C ARG A 106 3.16 19.89 12.93
N GLN A 107 2.26 20.25 13.85
CA GLN A 107 2.28 19.76 15.22
C GLN A 107 2.10 18.24 15.26
N ALA A 108 1.12 17.68 14.54
CA ALA A 108 0.91 16.22 14.44
C ALA A 108 2.17 15.50 13.92
N LYS A 109 2.83 16.06 12.90
CA LYS A 109 4.11 15.52 12.41
C LYS A 109 5.22 15.58 13.45
N PHE A 110 5.31 16.67 14.20
CA PHE A 110 6.31 16.83 15.26
C PHE A 110 6.12 15.80 16.37
N GLU A 111 4.89 15.63 16.86
CA GLU A 111 4.55 14.62 17.88
C GLU A 111 4.94 13.19 17.42
N ASN A 112 4.65 12.83 16.18
CA ASN A 112 5.05 11.53 15.65
C ASN A 112 6.57 11.36 15.58
N LYS A 113 7.31 12.42 15.22
CA LYS A 113 8.78 12.38 15.21
C LYS A 113 9.35 12.24 16.63
N GLN A 114 8.77 12.91 17.60
CA GLN A 114 9.18 12.77 19.01
C GLN A 114 8.93 11.34 19.53
N ARG A 115 7.77 10.75 19.21
CA ARG A 115 7.47 9.35 19.55
C ARG A 115 8.47 8.39 18.93
N LEU A 116 8.81 8.58 17.66
CA LEU A 116 9.81 7.76 16.99
C LEU A 116 11.19 7.92 17.62
N ALA A 117 11.62 9.15 17.90
CA ALA A 117 12.91 9.42 18.55
C ALA A 117 12.99 8.75 19.93
N SER A 118 11.93 8.84 20.73
CA SER A 118 11.84 8.19 22.04
C SER A 118 11.90 6.66 21.92
N TYR A 119 11.19 6.10 20.95
CA TYR A 119 11.24 4.66 20.70
C TYR A 119 12.63 4.18 20.29
N ILE A 120 13.31 4.90 19.39
CA ILE A 120 14.68 4.57 18.98
C ILE A 120 15.64 4.64 20.18
N ALA A 121 15.55 5.70 20.99
CA ALA A 121 16.39 5.84 22.17
C ALA A 121 16.21 4.68 23.18
N GLN A 122 14.98 4.20 23.34
CA GLN A 122 14.67 3.05 24.21
C GLN A 122 15.20 1.71 23.66
N GLN A 123 15.30 1.56 22.33
CA GLN A 123 15.78 0.32 21.71
C GLN A 123 17.31 0.25 21.61
N LEU A 124 18.00 1.39 21.63
CA LEU A 124 19.44 1.48 21.47
C LEU A 124 20.20 1.58 22.82
N ASN A 125 19.51 1.70 23.94
CA ASN A 125 20.05 1.64 25.30
C ASN A 125 19.74 0.27 25.90
#